data_95c3d6af5c992ee0a6d0371e93410850
#
_entry.id   95c3d6af5c992ee0a6d0371e93410850
#
_cell.length_a   1.000
_cell.length_b   1.000
_cell.length_c   1.000
_cell.angle_alpha   90.00
_cell.angle_beta   90.00
_cell.angle_gamma   90.00
#
_symmetry.space_group_name_H-M   'P 1'
#
loop_
_entity.id
_entity.type
_entity.pdbx_description
1 polymer ?
#
loop_
_entity_poly.entity_id
_entity_poly.type
_entity_poly.pdbx_seq_one_letter_code
_entity_poly.pdbx_strand_id
1 'polypeptide(L)'
;LKSWVEDFVDEDTGEVVSIERNEVIIDREVDIEEDHIEDILESGVKTILLHKEDQNQQDFAIIYNTLQKDPCNSEKEAVLHIYRQLRNAEPPDEATARDVIDKLFFSDKRYDLGEVGRYRINKKLGLAVDSENRVLTKEDIIEIIKHLIQLVNAKTDVDDIDHLSNRRVSTVGEQMFNMFGVG
;
A
#
# COMPACT_ATOMS: atom_id res chain seq x y z
N LEU A 1 1.41 -21.03 12.69
CA LEU A 1 0.86 -20.64 13.99
C LEU A 1 0.18 -21.85 14.62
N LYS A 2 0.60 -22.24 15.83
CA LYS A 2 -0.04 -23.26 16.63
C LYS A 2 -0.96 -22.58 17.64
N SER A 3 -2.23 -22.93 17.66
CA SER A 3 -3.21 -22.38 18.60
C SER A 3 -3.73 -23.49 19.49
N TRP A 4 -3.82 -23.24 20.81
CA TRP A 4 -4.46 -24.13 21.76
C TRP A 4 -5.22 -23.32 22.80
N VAL A 5 -6.17 -23.92 23.45
CA VAL A 5 -6.94 -23.32 24.52
C VAL A 5 -6.42 -23.86 25.84
N GLU A 6 -6.10 -22.97 26.77
CA GLU A 6 -5.67 -23.28 28.11
C GLU A 6 -6.74 -22.83 29.09
N ASP A 7 -7.28 -23.79 29.84
CA ASP A 7 -8.33 -23.51 30.81
C ASP A 7 -7.71 -23.21 32.17
N PHE A 8 -7.98 -22.02 32.68
CA PHE A 8 -7.61 -21.63 34.04
C PHE A 8 -8.85 -21.57 34.94
N VAL A 9 -8.73 -22.15 36.08
CA VAL A 9 -9.76 -22.04 37.15
C VAL A 9 -9.36 -20.88 38.05
N ASP A 10 -10.19 -19.86 38.09
CA ASP A 10 -10.02 -18.75 39.04
C ASP A 10 -10.26 -19.27 40.47
N GLU A 11 -9.23 -19.19 41.31
CA GLU A 11 -9.26 -19.71 42.68
C GLU A 11 -10.26 -18.97 43.59
N ASP A 12 -10.60 -17.71 43.24
CA ASP A 12 -11.50 -16.88 44.08
C ASP A 12 -12.97 -17.03 43.66
N THR A 13 -13.26 -17.24 42.41
CA THR A 13 -14.63 -17.31 41.86
C THR A 13 -15.07 -18.71 41.47
N GLY A 14 -14.12 -19.63 41.25
CA GLY A 14 -14.39 -20.99 40.76
C GLY A 14 -14.84 -21.04 39.30
N GLU A 15 -14.76 -19.94 38.57
CA GLU A 15 -15.08 -19.86 37.14
C GLU A 15 -13.92 -20.38 36.27
N VAL A 16 -14.24 -21.14 35.23
CA VAL A 16 -13.25 -21.60 34.24
C VAL A 16 -13.11 -20.54 33.17
N VAL A 17 -11.93 -19.92 33.07
CA VAL A 17 -11.61 -18.96 32.02
C VAL A 17 -10.72 -19.66 31.00
N SER A 18 -11.23 -19.81 29.78
CA SER A 18 -10.48 -20.38 28.64
C SER A 18 -9.71 -19.27 27.93
N ILE A 19 -8.38 -19.38 27.90
CA ILE A 19 -7.50 -18.42 27.23
C ILE A 19 -6.94 -19.09 25.96
N GLU A 20 -7.14 -18.46 24.82
CA GLU A 20 -6.50 -18.84 23.57
C GLU A 20 -5.01 -18.45 23.59
N ARG A 21 -4.13 -19.44 23.46
CA ARG A 21 -2.70 -19.27 23.29
C ARG A 21 -2.29 -19.48 21.85
N ASN A 22 -1.41 -18.63 21.36
CA ASN A 22 -0.87 -18.70 20.02
C ASN A 22 0.65 -18.71 20.04
N GLU A 23 1.26 -19.68 19.40
CA GLU A 23 2.72 -19.78 19.24
C GLU A 23 3.07 -19.73 17.77
N VAL A 24 4.02 -18.87 17.40
CA VAL A 24 4.56 -18.80 16.04
C VAL A 24 5.73 -19.77 15.96
N ILE A 25 5.57 -20.88 15.23
CA ILE A 25 6.60 -21.90 15.06
C ILE A 25 7.62 -21.46 14.02
N ILE A 26 7.12 -20.94 12.88
CA ILE A 26 7.94 -20.39 11.81
C ILE A 26 7.33 -19.06 11.43
N ASP A 27 8.16 -18.03 11.27
CA ASP A 27 7.72 -16.71 10.87
C ASP A 27 7.27 -16.71 9.39
N ARG A 28 6.64 -15.64 8.97
CA ARG A 28 6.16 -15.49 7.58
C ARG A 28 7.32 -15.32 6.64
N GLU A 29 7.18 -15.88 5.43
CA GLU A 29 8.13 -15.70 4.31
C GLU A 29 9.55 -16.16 4.60
N VAL A 30 9.67 -17.14 5.49
CA VAL A 30 10.93 -17.86 5.71
C VAL A 30 10.92 -19.09 4.80
N ASP A 31 12.01 -19.32 4.11
CA ASP A 31 12.21 -20.54 3.34
C ASP A 31 12.22 -21.74 4.31
N ILE A 32 11.44 -22.78 3.98
CA ILE A 32 11.36 -23.98 4.82
C ILE A 32 12.59 -24.84 4.56
N GLU A 33 13.45 -24.90 5.55
CA GLU A 33 14.61 -25.78 5.58
C GLU A 33 14.31 -27.13 6.25
N GLU A 34 15.23 -28.09 6.17
CA GLU A 34 15.02 -29.43 6.75
C GLU A 34 14.75 -29.40 8.25
N ASP A 35 15.40 -28.50 8.99
CA ASP A 35 15.23 -28.33 10.44
C ASP A 35 13.81 -27.89 10.78
N HIS A 36 13.22 -27.01 9.95
CA HIS A 36 11.84 -26.55 10.14
C HIS A 36 10.79 -27.63 9.94
N ILE A 37 11.11 -28.69 9.19
CA ILE A 37 10.18 -29.81 8.93
C ILE A 37 9.91 -30.59 10.23
N GLU A 38 10.92 -30.79 11.06
CA GLU A 38 10.79 -31.48 12.34
C GLU A 38 9.86 -30.68 13.28
N ASP A 39 10.07 -29.37 13.40
CA ASP A 39 9.23 -28.48 14.22
C ASP A 39 7.76 -28.46 13.76
N ILE A 40 7.55 -28.47 12.44
CA ILE A 40 6.20 -28.53 11.85
C ILE A 40 5.50 -29.84 12.18
N LEU A 41 6.21 -30.97 12.06
CA LEU A 41 5.67 -32.29 12.37
C LEU A 41 5.32 -32.44 13.85
N GLU A 42 6.20 -31.96 14.73
CA GLU A 42 5.98 -32.00 16.18
C GLU A 42 4.80 -31.12 16.61
N SER A 43 4.55 -30.02 15.88
CA SER A 43 3.45 -29.11 16.17
C SER A 43 2.06 -29.71 15.94
N GLY A 44 1.96 -30.82 15.18
CA GLY A 44 0.71 -31.47 14.85
C GLY A 44 -0.18 -30.71 13.85
N VAL A 45 0.36 -29.69 13.18
CA VAL A 45 -0.35 -28.92 12.15
C VAL A 45 -0.61 -29.80 10.92
N LYS A 46 -1.87 -29.88 10.48
CA LYS A 46 -2.27 -30.75 9.37
C LYS A 46 -2.15 -30.09 8.00
N THR A 47 -2.11 -28.77 7.94
CA THR A 47 -2.15 -28.00 6.69
C THR A 47 -1.23 -26.81 6.79
N ILE A 48 -0.37 -26.62 5.79
CA ILE A 48 0.54 -25.50 5.64
C ILE A 48 0.16 -24.77 4.36
N LEU A 49 0.11 -23.44 4.41
CA LEU A 49 -0.04 -22.61 3.23
C LEU A 49 1.35 -22.27 2.71
N LEU A 50 1.67 -22.74 1.53
CA LEU A 50 2.92 -22.41 0.84
C LEU A 50 2.65 -21.47 -0.33
N HIS A 51 3.60 -20.59 -0.61
CA HIS A 51 3.59 -19.85 -1.85
C HIS A 51 3.82 -20.82 -3.02
N LYS A 52 3.04 -20.65 -4.09
CA LYS A 52 3.21 -21.46 -5.30
C LYS A 52 4.43 -20.97 -6.07
N GLU A 53 5.28 -21.88 -6.55
CA GLU A 53 6.44 -21.56 -7.38
C GLU A 53 6.03 -21.08 -8.79
N ASP A 54 5.47 -19.89 -8.91
CA ASP A 54 5.21 -19.21 -10.18
C ASP A 54 6.15 -18.02 -10.34
N GLN A 55 6.48 -17.66 -11.57
CA GLN A 55 7.39 -16.55 -11.89
C GLN A 55 6.93 -15.17 -11.35
N ASN A 56 5.69 -15.06 -10.87
CA ASN A 56 5.11 -13.86 -10.25
C ASN A 56 5.02 -13.95 -8.72
N GLN A 57 5.70 -14.89 -8.09
CA GLN A 57 5.57 -15.19 -6.67
C GLN A 57 5.96 -14.03 -5.77
N GLN A 58 7.05 -13.32 -6.11
CA GLN A 58 7.50 -12.16 -5.35
C GLN A 58 6.50 -10.99 -5.41
N ASP A 59 5.84 -10.79 -6.56
CA ASP A 59 4.83 -9.76 -6.73
C ASP A 59 3.61 -10.05 -5.84
N PHE A 60 3.20 -11.32 -5.76
CA PHE A 60 2.12 -11.77 -4.90
C PHE A 60 2.42 -11.64 -3.41
N ALA A 61 3.65 -11.97 -3.01
CA ALA A 61 4.08 -11.86 -1.62
C ALA A 61 3.97 -10.41 -1.11
N ILE A 62 4.41 -9.43 -1.92
CA ILE A 62 4.32 -8.01 -1.57
C ILE A 62 2.86 -7.59 -1.35
N ILE A 63 1.96 -7.96 -2.27
CA ILE A 63 0.52 -7.63 -2.18
C ILE A 63 -0.09 -8.33 -0.96
N TYR A 64 0.17 -9.62 -0.80
CA TYR A 64 -0.36 -10.40 0.31
C TYR A 64 0.07 -9.83 1.67
N ASN A 65 1.35 -9.52 1.83
CA ASN A 65 1.86 -8.93 3.07
C ASN A 65 1.30 -7.53 3.34
N THR A 66 1.09 -6.75 2.29
CA THR A 66 0.44 -5.45 2.41
C THR A 66 -0.98 -5.61 2.93
N LEU A 67 -1.76 -6.54 2.37
CA LEU A 67 -3.12 -6.83 2.81
C LEU A 67 -3.18 -7.40 4.23
N GLN A 68 -2.19 -8.20 4.63
CA GLN A 68 -2.12 -8.75 5.99
C GLN A 68 -1.80 -7.67 7.05
N LYS A 69 -1.09 -6.62 6.66
CA LYS A 69 -0.77 -5.48 7.53
C LYS A 69 -1.84 -4.39 7.51
N ASP A 70 -2.79 -4.48 6.60
CA ASP A 70 -3.89 -3.53 6.50
C ASP A 70 -4.85 -3.74 7.69
N PRO A 71 -5.05 -2.73 8.55
CA PRO A 71 -5.99 -2.83 9.66
C PRO A 71 -7.45 -2.73 9.21
N CYS A 72 -7.72 -2.41 7.93
CA CYS A 72 -9.05 -2.14 7.42
C CYS A 72 -9.65 -3.39 6.77
N ASN A 73 -10.87 -3.74 7.17
CA ASN A 73 -11.61 -4.87 6.62
C ASN A 73 -12.74 -4.43 5.64
N SER A 74 -13.00 -3.13 5.56
CA SER A 74 -14.06 -2.57 4.72
C SER A 74 -13.64 -1.25 4.08
N GLU A 75 -14.27 -0.90 2.94
CA GLU A 75 -14.05 0.39 2.27
C GLU A 75 -14.31 1.57 3.22
N LYS A 76 -15.35 1.47 4.05
CA LYS A 76 -15.70 2.48 5.02
C LYS A 76 -14.56 2.72 6.04
N GLU A 77 -14.03 1.64 6.60
CA GLU A 77 -12.89 1.73 7.54
C GLU A 77 -11.66 2.32 6.86
N ALA A 78 -11.38 1.92 5.61
CA ALA A 78 -10.26 2.45 4.84
C ALA A 78 -10.38 3.96 4.60
N VAL A 79 -11.57 4.45 4.22
CA VAL A 79 -11.82 5.89 4.03
C VAL A 79 -11.61 6.68 5.32
N LEU A 80 -12.12 6.18 6.44
CA LEU A 80 -11.93 6.81 7.76
C LEU A 80 -10.46 6.79 8.18
N HIS A 81 -9.77 5.68 7.94
CA HIS A 81 -8.35 5.55 8.26
C HIS A 81 -7.49 6.51 7.44
N ILE A 82 -7.72 6.60 6.13
CA ILE A 82 -7.04 7.55 5.25
C ILE A 82 -7.27 9.00 5.70
N TYR A 83 -8.53 9.34 6.05
CA TYR A 83 -8.84 10.67 6.56
C TYR A 83 -8.04 11.02 7.83
N ARG A 84 -7.97 10.09 8.80
CA ARG A 84 -7.18 10.27 10.03
C ARG A 84 -5.71 10.54 9.73
N GLN A 85 -5.14 9.79 8.80
CA GLN A 85 -3.75 9.99 8.38
C GLN A 85 -3.52 11.34 7.70
N LEU A 86 -4.46 11.81 6.88
CA LEU A 86 -4.34 13.08 6.15
C LEU A 86 -4.57 14.31 7.03
N ARG A 87 -5.46 14.20 8.01
CA ARG A 87 -5.93 15.35 8.81
C ARG A 87 -5.48 15.32 10.26
N ASN A 88 -4.93 14.21 10.73
CA ASN A 88 -4.64 13.96 12.16
C ASN A 88 -5.84 14.24 13.09
N ALA A 89 -7.05 13.98 12.60
CA ALA A 89 -8.31 14.21 13.30
C ALA A 89 -9.35 13.15 12.93
N GLU A 90 -10.32 12.93 13.81
CA GLU A 90 -11.45 12.07 13.52
C GLU A 90 -12.39 12.74 12.50
N PRO A 91 -12.87 12.00 11.49
CA PRO A 91 -13.86 12.54 10.57
C PRO A 91 -15.23 12.66 11.26
N PRO A 92 -16.00 13.73 10.97
CA PRO A 92 -17.35 13.88 11.52
C PRO A 92 -18.30 12.82 10.97
N ASP A 93 -18.15 12.45 9.70
CA ASP A 93 -18.91 11.41 9.01
C ASP A 93 -18.11 10.80 7.85
N GLU A 94 -18.61 9.69 7.30
CA GLU A 94 -18.02 9.00 6.16
C GLU A 94 -18.05 9.85 4.88
N ALA A 95 -19.15 10.59 4.66
CA ALA A 95 -19.31 11.39 3.46
C ALA A 95 -18.28 12.53 3.40
N THR A 96 -18.01 13.18 4.53
CA THR A 96 -16.98 14.21 4.63
C THR A 96 -15.57 13.61 4.43
N ALA A 97 -15.30 12.42 4.95
CA ALA A 97 -14.02 11.77 4.75
C ALA A 97 -13.80 11.44 3.26
N ARG A 98 -14.80 10.89 2.59
CA ARG A 98 -14.75 10.58 1.15
C ARG A 98 -14.57 11.84 0.31
N ASP A 99 -15.32 12.90 0.60
CA ASP A 99 -15.23 14.19 -0.10
C ASP A 99 -13.81 14.82 0.01
N VAL A 100 -13.17 14.68 1.15
CA VAL A 100 -11.77 15.15 1.32
C VAL A 100 -10.79 14.37 0.46
N ILE A 101 -10.94 13.05 0.37
CA ILE A 101 -10.09 12.19 -0.47
C ILE A 101 -10.30 12.52 -1.95
N ASP A 102 -11.58 12.60 -2.37
CA ASP A 102 -11.94 12.90 -3.75
C ASP A 102 -11.43 14.29 -4.17
N LYS A 103 -11.57 15.29 -3.33
CA LYS A 103 -11.04 16.63 -3.59
C LYS A 103 -9.52 16.67 -3.65
N LEU A 104 -8.84 15.82 -2.88
CA LEU A 104 -7.37 15.85 -2.83
C LEU A 104 -6.74 15.21 -4.06
N PHE A 105 -7.29 14.11 -4.58
CA PHE A 105 -6.65 13.31 -5.62
C PHE A 105 -7.37 13.34 -6.98
N PHE A 106 -8.70 13.53 -6.98
CA PHE A 106 -9.53 13.32 -8.17
C PHE A 106 -10.26 14.58 -8.64
N SER A 107 -10.06 15.73 -7.96
CA SER A 107 -10.69 17.00 -8.33
C SER A 107 -9.72 17.93 -9.00
N ASP A 108 -10.09 18.43 -10.17
CA ASP A 108 -9.38 19.44 -10.96
C ASP A 108 -9.12 20.77 -10.24
N LYS A 109 -9.92 21.05 -9.19
CA LYS A 109 -9.78 22.28 -8.39
C LYS A 109 -8.55 22.26 -7.45
N ARG A 110 -8.07 21.08 -7.08
CA ARG A 110 -6.98 20.93 -6.10
C ARG A 110 -5.81 20.10 -6.58
N TYR A 111 -6.03 19.22 -7.55
CA TYR A 111 -5.01 18.36 -8.09
C TYR A 111 -4.85 18.61 -9.59
N ASP A 112 -3.68 19.02 -10.01
CA ASP A 112 -3.35 19.26 -11.40
C ASP A 112 -1.98 18.66 -11.74
N LEU A 113 -1.98 17.61 -12.52
CA LEU A 113 -0.77 17.01 -13.08
C LEU A 113 -0.10 17.91 -14.14
N GLY A 114 -0.86 18.83 -14.72
CA GLY A 114 -0.48 19.54 -15.93
C GLY A 114 -0.34 18.60 -17.15
N GLU A 115 -0.24 19.16 -18.33
CA GLU A 115 -0.09 18.40 -19.59
C GLU A 115 1.20 17.57 -19.61
N VAL A 116 2.29 18.15 -19.14
CA VAL A 116 3.60 17.48 -19.10
C VAL A 116 3.59 16.31 -18.11
N GLY A 117 2.94 16.48 -16.94
CA GLY A 117 2.81 15.42 -15.94
C GLY A 117 1.99 14.25 -16.48
N ARG A 118 0.82 14.53 -17.09
CA ARG A 118 -0.03 13.51 -17.72
C ARG A 118 0.72 12.77 -18.82
N TYR A 119 1.39 13.49 -19.72
CA TYR A 119 2.19 12.88 -20.77
C TYR A 119 3.28 11.94 -20.23
N ARG A 120 4.00 12.37 -19.17
CA ARG A 120 5.05 11.55 -18.55
C ARG A 120 4.52 10.28 -17.89
N ILE A 121 3.42 10.38 -17.14
CA ILE A 121 2.78 9.21 -16.52
C ILE A 121 2.33 8.22 -17.61
N ASN A 122 1.62 8.70 -18.61
CA ASN A 122 1.16 7.87 -19.73
C ASN A 122 2.33 7.15 -20.41
N LYS A 123 3.41 7.90 -20.71
CA LYS A 123 4.59 7.34 -21.40
C LYS A 123 5.31 6.32 -20.52
N LYS A 124 5.47 6.58 -19.24
CA LYS A 124 6.22 5.72 -18.33
C LYS A 124 5.46 4.43 -17.99
N LEU A 125 4.17 4.55 -17.74
CA LEU A 125 3.31 3.44 -17.35
C LEU A 125 2.62 2.74 -18.51
N GLY A 126 2.79 3.25 -19.75
CA GLY A 126 2.14 2.68 -20.95
C GLY A 126 0.63 2.90 -20.97
N LEU A 127 0.14 3.98 -20.35
CA LEU A 127 -1.28 4.30 -20.27
C LEU A 127 -1.75 5.08 -21.51
N ALA A 128 -3.01 4.88 -21.88
CA ALA A 128 -3.69 5.58 -22.98
C ALA A 128 -4.74 6.58 -22.47
N VAL A 129 -4.51 7.17 -21.29
CA VAL A 129 -5.41 8.17 -20.72
C VAL A 129 -5.31 9.47 -21.50
N ASP A 130 -6.45 10.16 -21.71
CA ASP A 130 -6.50 11.40 -22.45
C ASP A 130 -5.56 12.46 -21.86
N SER A 131 -4.82 13.16 -22.72
CA SER A 131 -3.89 14.22 -22.34
C SER A 131 -4.58 15.43 -21.69
N GLU A 132 -5.87 15.64 -21.94
CA GLU A 132 -6.66 16.68 -21.28
C GLU A 132 -7.03 16.34 -19.84
N ASN A 133 -6.97 15.06 -19.46
CA ASN A 133 -7.26 14.62 -18.11
C ASN A 133 -6.07 14.93 -17.18
N ARG A 134 -6.21 15.96 -16.36
CA ARG A 134 -5.18 16.46 -15.45
C ARG A 134 -5.26 15.91 -14.03
N VAL A 135 -6.25 15.07 -13.74
CA VAL A 135 -6.42 14.44 -12.43
C VAL A 135 -6.01 12.97 -12.48
N LEU A 136 -5.74 12.38 -11.31
CA LEU A 136 -5.47 10.95 -11.22
C LEU A 136 -6.73 10.13 -11.57
N THR A 137 -6.51 9.00 -12.20
CA THR A 137 -7.53 7.99 -12.46
C THR A 137 -7.26 6.73 -11.63
N LYS A 138 -8.26 5.87 -11.49
CA LYS A 138 -8.05 4.57 -10.82
C LYS A 138 -7.03 3.71 -11.56
N GLU A 139 -7.00 3.81 -12.89
CA GLU A 139 -6.03 3.11 -13.73
C GLU A 139 -4.60 3.58 -13.48
N ASP A 140 -4.40 4.89 -13.31
CA ASP A 140 -3.09 5.45 -12.93
C ASP A 140 -2.58 4.83 -11.63
N ILE A 141 -3.44 4.74 -10.60
CA ILE A 141 -3.06 4.21 -9.29
C ILE A 141 -2.66 2.73 -9.40
N ILE A 142 -3.43 1.93 -10.13
CA ILE A 142 -3.14 0.50 -10.34
C ILE A 142 -1.79 0.31 -11.03
N GLU A 143 -1.55 1.05 -12.12
CA GLU A 143 -0.28 0.93 -12.87
C GLU A 143 0.91 1.51 -12.10
N ILE A 144 0.71 2.54 -11.25
CA ILE A 144 1.75 3.02 -10.33
C ILE A 144 2.14 1.93 -9.33
N ILE A 145 1.16 1.27 -8.70
CA ILE A 145 1.43 0.19 -7.73
C ILE A 145 2.16 -0.97 -8.43
N LYS A 146 1.71 -1.37 -9.61
CA LYS A 146 2.36 -2.40 -10.41
C LYS A 146 3.81 -2.04 -10.76
N HIS A 147 4.05 -0.79 -11.15
CA HIS A 147 5.41 -0.32 -11.44
C HIS A 147 6.29 -0.31 -10.19
N LEU A 148 5.75 0.09 -9.02
CA LEU A 148 6.48 0.04 -7.75
C LEU A 148 6.86 -1.40 -7.36
N ILE A 149 5.97 -2.36 -7.55
CA ILE A 149 6.27 -3.79 -7.33
C ILE A 149 7.39 -4.26 -8.26
N GLN A 150 7.36 -3.85 -9.53
CA GLN A 150 8.43 -4.17 -10.48
C GLN A 150 9.79 -3.57 -10.08
N LEU A 151 9.80 -2.36 -9.53
CA LEU A 151 11.00 -1.71 -9.01
C LEU A 151 11.57 -2.46 -7.80
N VAL A 152 10.72 -2.87 -6.85
CA VAL A 152 11.15 -3.65 -5.68
C VAL A 152 11.80 -4.97 -6.10
N ASN A 153 11.23 -5.62 -7.12
CA ASN A 153 11.75 -6.88 -7.65
C ASN A 153 12.92 -6.70 -8.66
N ALA A 154 13.48 -5.49 -8.75
CA ALA A 154 14.58 -5.16 -9.67
C ALA A 154 14.31 -5.53 -11.15
N LYS A 155 13.04 -5.56 -11.55
CA LYS A 155 12.63 -5.79 -12.96
C LYS A 155 12.74 -4.53 -13.82
N THR A 156 12.83 -3.37 -13.17
CA THR A 156 12.99 -2.06 -13.82
C THR A 156 13.99 -1.21 -13.06
N ASP A 157 14.64 -0.27 -13.73
CA ASP A 157 15.60 0.62 -13.12
C ASP A 157 14.91 1.82 -12.46
N VAL A 158 15.51 2.31 -11.37
CA VAL A 158 15.08 3.52 -10.68
C VAL A 158 15.46 4.75 -11.50
N ASP A 159 14.54 5.72 -11.60
CA ASP A 159 14.83 6.98 -12.29
C ASP A 159 15.86 7.82 -11.52
N ASP A 160 16.79 8.40 -12.27
CA ASP A 160 17.62 9.48 -11.75
C ASP A 160 16.80 10.77 -11.67
N ILE A 161 16.37 11.12 -10.46
CA ILE A 161 15.54 12.32 -10.23
C ILE A 161 16.30 13.63 -10.45
N ASP A 162 17.62 13.61 -10.37
CA ASP A 162 18.47 14.79 -10.55
C ASP A 162 18.85 15.02 -12.01
N HIS A 163 18.65 14.05 -12.87
CA HIS A 163 18.93 14.20 -14.30
C HIS A 163 18.03 15.27 -14.91
N LEU A 164 18.62 16.16 -15.72
CA LEU A 164 17.89 17.29 -16.32
C LEU A 164 16.70 16.89 -17.20
N SER A 165 16.70 15.67 -17.74
CA SER A 165 15.53 15.14 -18.47
C SER A 165 14.32 14.88 -17.55
N ASN A 166 14.54 14.70 -16.23
CA ASN A 166 13.53 14.42 -15.22
C ASN A 166 13.15 15.64 -14.39
N ARG A 167 13.89 16.74 -14.52
CA ARG A 167 13.63 18.01 -13.82
C ARG A 167 13.11 19.06 -14.77
N ARG A 168 12.13 19.84 -14.30
CA ARG A 168 11.72 21.06 -14.99
C ARG A 168 12.75 22.16 -14.73
N VAL A 169 13.17 22.84 -15.79
CA VAL A 169 14.03 24.02 -15.71
C VAL A 169 13.18 25.25 -16.00
N SER A 170 13.12 26.19 -15.06
CA SER A 170 12.47 27.50 -15.29
C SER A 170 13.37 28.39 -16.12
N THR A 171 12.83 28.92 -17.21
CA THR A 171 13.55 29.86 -18.07
C THR A 171 13.66 31.24 -17.42
N VAL A 172 14.63 32.07 -17.87
CA VAL A 172 14.79 33.45 -17.38
C VAL A 172 13.50 34.24 -17.58
N GLY A 173 12.81 34.07 -18.71
CA GLY A 173 11.55 34.77 -18.99
C GLY A 173 10.45 34.39 -18.01
N GLU A 174 10.34 33.09 -17.64
CA GLU A 174 9.39 32.63 -16.62
C GLU A 174 9.68 33.19 -15.24
N GLN A 175 10.96 33.25 -14.85
CA GLN A 175 11.37 33.85 -13.58
C GLN A 175 11.07 35.35 -13.52
N MET A 176 11.36 36.07 -14.60
CA MET A 176 11.01 37.47 -14.71
C MET A 176 9.50 37.73 -14.66
N PHE A 177 8.71 36.92 -15.37
CA PHE A 177 7.25 37.00 -15.33
C PHE A 177 6.70 36.80 -13.92
N ASN A 178 7.21 35.83 -13.18
CA ASN A 178 6.80 35.56 -11.81
C ASN A 178 7.17 36.75 -10.88
N MET A 179 8.36 37.37 -11.07
CA MET A 179 8.76 38.53 -10.30
C MET A 179 7.88 39.74 -10.57
N PHE A 180 7.50 39.97 -11.82
CA PHE A 180 6.56 41.06 -12.17
C PHE A 180 5.14 40.84 -11.66
N GLY A 181 4.72 39.57 -11.50
CA GLY A 181 3.39 39.25 -10.98
C GLY A 181 3.27 39.42 -9.46
N VAL A 182 4.38 39.53 -8.74
CA VAL A 182 4.42 39.75 -7.28
C VAL A 182 4.47 41.23 -6.90
N GLY A 183 4.88 42.10 -7.81
CA GLY A 183 4.92 43.57 -7.65
C GLY A 183 3.67 44.22 -8.16
#